data_4913dd762781373fba10c42252bbf7fa
#
_entry.id   4913dd762781373fba10c42252bbf7fa
#
_cell.length_a   1.000
_cell.length_b   1.000
_cell.length_c   1.000
_cell.angle_alpha   90.00
_cell.angle_beta   90.00
_cell.angle_gamma   90.00
#
_symmetry.space_group_name_H-M   'P 1'
#
loop_
_entity.id
_entity.type
_entity.pdbx_description
1 polymer ?
#
loop_
_entity_poly.entity_id
_entity_poly.type
_entity_poly.pdbx_seq_one_letter_code
_entity_poly.pdbx_strand_id
1 'polypeptide(L)'
;MDNQREINIELIKGTLDDYIVKDKDKIVVGRFTITELDKENKKCNLKLKFYREDNYDLLKITLKDILKAVFKDKNIFKANVVVSENINLKPFLDSGFTLEAIFTDNIFIKGNFYDELSFGINRNEYLNSGRNNIVELNGENVVIRNFTPDDAQELLEYYIRNKDHLKEFEPVRDNSFYTYETQKGILLESYRQLMTGVGSDLGIYINEKLIGKAKISNIVYGIFKSGILGYSIDKEYEGKGYMKESIKLVMDYAKEYLDLHRLEASVLKSNERSKGVL
;
A
#
# COMPACT_ATOMS: atom_id res chain seq x y z
N MET A 1 23.08 27.80 -8.29
CA MET A 1 21.71 27.73 -7.75
C MET A 1 21.81 26.84 -6.52
N ASP A 2 21.75 27.44 -5.34
CA ASP A 2 21.78 26.71 -4.08
C ASP A 2 20.56 25.79 -4.00
N ASN A 3 20.81 24.47 -4.05
CA ASN A 3 19.82 23.47 -3.73
C ASN A 3 19.53 23.57 -2.22
N GLN A 4 18.62 24.44 -1.82
CA GLN A 4 18.15 24.48 -0.45
C GLN A 4 17.57 23.08 -0.14
N ARG A 5 18.24 22.35 0.77
CA ARG A 5 17.73 21.06 1.25
C ARG A 5 16.37 21.31 1.88
N GLU A 6 15.37 20.58 1.45
CA GLU A 6 14.00 20.69 1.97
C GLU A 6 13.89 20.25 3.44
N ILE A 7 14.83 19.39 3.88
CA ILE A 7 14.93 18.95 5.28
C ILE A 7 16.37 18.95 5.77
N ASN A 8 16.53 18.98 7.09
CA ASN A 8 17.79 18.80 7.80
C ASN A 8 17.61 17.82 8.96
N ILE A 9 18.46 16.81 9.06
CA ILE A 9 18.48 15.82 10.11
C ILE A 9 19.67 16.10 11.02
N GLU A 10 19.40 16.29 12.31
CA GLU A 10 20.41 16.61 13.31
C GLU A 10 20.35 15.63 14.50
N LEU A 11 21.52 15.18 14.96
CA LEU A 11 21.62 14.43 16.22
C LEU A 11 21.27 15.34 17.39
N ILE A 12 20.46 14.86 18.30
CA ILE A 12 20.11 15.62 19.52
C ILE A 12 21.32 15.70 20.42
N LYS A 13 21.70 16.91 20.81
CA LYS A 13 22.87 17.13 21.67
C LYS A 13 22.74 16.38 23.00
N GLY A 14 23.72 15.55 23.30
CA GLY A 14 23.79 14.74 24.52
C GLY A 14 23.15 13.34 24.36
N THR A 15 22.70 12.96 23.19
CA THR A 15 22.27 11.59 22.87
C THR A 15 23.18 10.98 21.80
N LEU A 16 23.11 9.65 21.63
CA LEU A 16 23.88 8.92 20.63
C LEU A 16 23.01 8.50 19.44
N ASP A 17 21.72 8.29 19.68
CA ASP A 17 20.83 7.60 18.75
C ASP A 17 19.53 8.37 18.45
N ASP A 18 19.35 9.56 19.06
CA ASP A 18 18.15 10.39 18.87
C ASP A 18 18.40 11.52 17.89
N TYR A 19 17.51 11.65 16.92
CA TYR A 19 17.60 12.65 15.86
C TYR A 19 16.34 13.47 15.75
N ILE A 20 16.49 14.74 15.36
CA ILE A 20 15.40 15.62 14.97
C ILE A 20 15.44 15.86 13.47
N VAL A 21 14.27 15.97 12.87
CA VAL A 21 14.07 16.35 11.48
C VAL A 21 13.47 17.75 11.45
N LYS A 22 14.13 18.67 10.76
CA LYS A 22 13.67 20.05 10.56
C LYS A 22 13.37 20.29 9.10
N ASP A 23 12.33 21.06 8.82
CA ASP A 23 12.07 21.56 7.46
C ASP A 23 13.01 22.73 7.07
N LYS A 24 12.82 23.26 5.88
CA LYS A 24 13.58 24.40 5.35
C LYS A 24 13.49 25.66 6.23
N ASP A 25 12.39 25.80 6.98
CA ASP A 25 12.13 26.92 7.89
C ASP A 25 12.65 26.64 9.32
N LYS A 26 13.44 25.57 9.48
CA LYS A 26 14.02 25.08 10.76
C LYS A 26 12.99 24.64 11.79
N ILE A 27 11.75 24.39 11.37
CA ILE A 27 10.69 23.86 12.24
C ILE A 27 10.91 22.38 12.40
N VAL A 28 10.81 21.87 13.65
CA VAL A 28 10.92 20.42 13.91
C VAL A 28 9.65 19.74 13.41
N VAL A 29 9.78 18.90 12.40
CA VAL A 29 8.69 18.17 11.75
C VAL A 29 8.65 16.70 12.11
N GLY A 30 9.72 16.19 12.77
CA GLY A 30 9.77 14.81 13.23
C GLY A 30 10.97 14.54 14.13
N ARG A 31 10.95 13.35 14.72
CA ARG A 31 12.06 12.78 15.50
C ARG A 31 12.16 11.30 15.19
N PHE A 32 13.36 10.77 15.22
CA PHE A 32 13.55 9.33 15.24
C PHE A 32 14.69 8.93 16.15
N THR A 33 14.56 7.72 16.68
CA THR A 33 15.58 7.08 17.52
C THR A 33 16.05 5.81 16.84
N ILE A 34 17.33 5.58 16.74
CA ILE A 34 17.89 4.27 16.39
C ILE A 34 17.76 3.40 17.63
N THR A 35 16.79 2.48 17.60
CA THR A 35 16.49 1.61 18.76
C THR A 35 17.43 0.42 18.83
N GLU A 36 17.99 0.01 17.71
CA GLU A 36 18.95 -1.08 17.62
C GLU A 36 19.80 -0.97 16.36
N LEU A 37 21.11 -1.11 16.50
CA LEU A 37 22.04 -1.31 15.40
C LEU A 37 22.70 -2.68 15.57
N ASP A 38 22.07 -3.70 14.98
CA ASP A 38 22.50 -5.10 15.07
C ASP A 38 23.47 -5.40 13.92
N LYS A 39 24.77 -5.39 14.25
CA LYS A 39 25.85 -5.64 13.28
C LYS A 39 25.95 -7.11 12.88
N GLU A 40 25.55 -8.02 13.76
CA GLU A 40 25.59 -9.46 13.49
C GLU A 40 24.53 -9.83 12.46
N ASN A 41 23.29 -9.39 12.68
CA ASN A 41 22.17 -9.61 11.76
C ASN A 41 22.07 -8.55 10.67
N LYS A 42 23.01 -7.58 10.60
CA LYS A 42 23.12 -6.55 9.57
C LYS A 42 21.87 -5.70 9.43
N LYS A 43 21.20 -5.38 10.53
CA LYS A 43 19.95 -4.60 10.55
C LYS A 43 20.06 -3.34 11.39
N CYS A 44 19.28 -2.34 11.02
CA CYS A 44 19.08 -1.11 11.78
C CYS A 44 17.58 -0.94 12.04
N ASN A 45 17.21 -0.91 13.32
CA ASN A 45 15.85 -0.66 13.76
C ASN A 45 15.74 0.78 14.26
N LEU A 46 14.72 1.49 13.80
CA LEU A 46 14.46 2.86 14.24
C LEU A 46 12.97 3.10 14.47
N LYS A 47 12.66 3.98 15.40
CA LYS A 47 11.31 4.43 15.72
C LYS A 47 11.16 5.88 15.28
N LEU A 48 10.22 6.14 14.36
CA LEU A 48 9.97 7.46 13.80
C LEU A 48 8.67 8.02 14.37
N LYS A 49 8.71 9.27 14.84
CA LYS A 49 7.55 10.09 15.16
C LYS A 49 7.56 11.31 14.25
N PHE A 50 6.58 11.41 13.36
CA PHE A 50 6.45 12.50 12.41
C PHE A 50 5.25 13.38 12.77
N TYR A 51 5.42 14.70 12.79
CA TYR A 51 4.42 15.63 13.33
C TYR A 51 3.55 16.29 12.25
N ARG A 52 3.91 16.10 10.98
CA ARG A 52 3.17 16.57 9.80
C ARG A 52 2.60 15.36 9.07
N GLU A 53 1.72 14.63 9.77
CA GLU A 53 1.22 13.30 9.36
C GLU A 53 0.63 13.29 7.95
N ASP A 54 0.01 14.40 7.51
CA ASP A 54 -0.60 14.54 6.18
C ASP A 54 0.38 15.02 5.08
N ASN A 55 1.60 15.40 5.44
CA ASN A 55 2.55 15.93 4.45
C ASN A 55 3.34 14.81 3.78
N TYR A 56 2.81 14.35 2.65
CA TYR A 56 3.39 13.28 1.84
C TYR A 56 4.84 13.56 1.42
N ASP A 57 5.09 14.72 0.80
CA ASP A 57 6.41 15.03 0.23
C ASP A 57 7.49 15.13 1.29
N LEU A 58 7.18 15.82 2.38
CA LEU A 58 8.11 16.02 3.48
C LEU A 58 8.47 14.70 4.17
N LEU A 59 7.50 13.81 4.37
CA LEU A 59 7.73 12.48 4.93
C LEU A 59 8.53 11.60 3.96
N LYS A 60 8.20 11.61 2.66
CA LYS A 60 8.94 10.87 1.64
C LYS A 60 10.41 11.26 1.55
N ILE A 61 10.70 12.58 1.57
CA ILE A 61 12.07 13.09 1.58
C ILE A 61 12.78 12.68 2.87
N THR A 62 12.09 12.75 4.02
CA THR A 62 12.63 12.32 5.32
C THR A 62 13.04 10.84 5.28
N LEU A 63 12.17 9.96 4.80
CA LEU A 63 12.47 8.54 4.67
C LEU A 63 13.66 8.28 3.74
N LYS A 64 13.71 8.97 2.61
CA LYS A 64 14.82 8.88 1.67
C LYS A 64 16.16 9.25 2.30
N ASP A 65 16.21 10.33 3.08
CA ASP A 65 17.47 10.78 3.71
C ASP A 65 17.86 9.85 4.86
N ILE A 66 16.90 9.33 5.64
CA ILE A 66 17.15 8.30 6.66
C ILE A 66 17.75 7.05 6.00
N LEU A 67 17.13 6.52 4.95
CA LEU A 67 17.62 5.33 4.25
C LEU A 67 19.01 5.54 3.65
N LYS A 68 19.25 6.72 3.06
CA LYS A 68 20.56 7.09 2.53
C LYS A 68 21.64 7.08 3.63
N ALA A 69 21.32 7.57 4.82
CA ALA A 69 22.23 7.56 5.96
C ALA A 69 22.48 6.12 6.48
N VAL A 70 21.42 5.34 6.68
CA VAL A 70 21.50 3.93 7.14
C VAL A 70 22.29 3.07 6.16
N PHE A 71 21.96 3.10 4.88
CA PHE A 71 22.62 2.29 3.86
C PHE A 71 23.97 2.83 3.38
N LYS A 72 24.43 3.95 3.91
CA LYS A 72 25.84 4.40 3.75
C LYS A 72 26.81 3.39 4.36
N ASP A 73 26.45 2.77 5.49
CA ASP A 73 27.16 1.62 6.02
C ASP A 73 26.83 0.38 5.17
N LYS A 74 27.82 -0.10 4.40
CA LYS A 74 27.66 -1.25 3.50
C LYS A 74 27.39 -2.57 4.24
N ASN A 75 27.66 -2.63 5.55
CA ASN A 75 27.40 -3.82 6.37
C ASN A 75 25.93 -3.92 6.78
N ILE A 76 25.16 -2.83 6.72
CA ILE A 76 23.72 -2.89 7.00
C ILE A 76 22.99 -3.36 5.74
N PHE A 77 22.24 -4.45 5.91
CA PHE A 77 21.43 -5.04 4.84
C PHE A 77 19.96 -4.64 4.94
N LYS A 78 19.41 -4.47 6.16
CA LYS A 78 17.99 -4.21 6.41
C LYS A 78 17.79 -3.00 7.30
N ALA A 79 16.80 -2.18 6.96
CA ALA A 79 16.30 -1.08 7.79
C ALA A 79 14.84 -1.34 8.16
N ASN A 80 14.50 -1.26 9.44
CA ASN A 80 13.14 -1.35 9.94
C ASN A 80 12.76 -0.02 10.58
N VAL A 81 11.56 0.47 10.24
CA VAL A 81 11.01 1.73 10.76
C VAL A 81 9.68 1.45 11.45
N VAL A 82 9.61 1.73 12.74
CA VAL A 82 8.39 1.59 13.53
C VAL A 82 7.72 2.95 13.68
N VAL A 83 6.41 3.00 13.42
CA VAL A 83 5.60 4.23 13.43
C VAL A 83 4.21 3.98 14.01
N SER A 84 3.52 5.05 14.45
CA SER A 84 2.11 4.98 14.83
C SER A 84 1.23 4.82 13.59
N GLU A 85 0.08 4.15 13.74
CA GLU A 85 -0.92 3.93 12.68
C GLU A 85 -1.47 5.21 12.03
N ASN A 86 -1.40 6.34 12.74
CA ASN A 86 -1.94 7.62 12.25
C ASN A 86 -1.08 8.28 11.17
N ILE A 87 0.11 7.74 10.88
CA ILE A 87 1.01 8.30 9.87
C ILE A 87 0.49 8.01 8.46
N ASN A 88 0.73 8.94 7.53
CA ASN A 88 0.50 8.66 6.12
C ASN A 88 1.41 7.52 5.65
N LEU A 89 0.82 6.42 5.19
CA LEU A 89 1.54 5.19 4.82
C LEU A 89 2.12 5.26 3.41
N LYS A 90 1.50 6.05 2.54
CA LYS A 90 1.89 6.14 1.12
C LYS A 90 3.37 6.50 0.89
N PRO A 91 3.99 7.45 1.62
CA PRO A 91 5.41 7.72 1.48
C PRO A 91 6.33 6.52 1.74
N PHE A 92 5.96 5.64 2.71
CA PHE A 92 6.70 4.41 2.96
C PHE A 92 6.63 3.47 1.77
N LEU A 93 5.43 3.24 1.28
CA LEU A 93 5.14 2.34 0.19
C LEU A 93 5.83 2.80 -1.10
N ASP A 94 5.71 4.08 -1.43
CA ASP A 94 6.35 4.69 -2.60
C ASP A 94 7.90 4.78 -2.47
N SER A 95 8.42 4.59 -1.26
CA SER A 95 9.86 4.48 -1.01
C SER A 95 10.37 3.04 -1.04
N GLY A 96 9.50 2.06 -1.31
CA GLY A 96 9.83 0.66 -1.43
C GLY A 96 9.82 -0.12 -0.11
N PHE A 97 9.29 0.47 0.97
CA PHE A 97 9.10 -0.27 2.21
C PHE A 97 7.95 -1.28 2.10
N THR A 98 8.09 -2.38 2.82
CA THR A 98 7.03 -3.37 3.03
C THR A 98 6.51 -3.25 4.46
N LEU A 99 5.19 -3.25 4.67
CA LEU A 99 4.61 -3.41 6.00
C LEU A 99 4.82 -4.86 6.46
N GLU A 100 5.63 -5.05 7.49
CA GLU A 100 6.02 -6.39 7.97
C GLU A 100 5.25 -6.84 9.22
N ALA A 101 4.82 -5.88 10.06
CA ALA A 101 4.04 -6.19 11.25
C ALA A 101 3.11 -5.05 11.66
N ILE A 102 2.01 -5.43 12.32
CA ILE A 102 1.10 -4.55 13.03
C ILE A 102 1.06 -5.05 14.47
N PHE A 103 1.45 -4.18 15.41
CA PHE A 103 1.36 -4.44 16.84
C PHE A 103 0.09 -3.76 17.36
N THR A 104 -0.96 -4.54 17.54
CA THR A 104 -2.27 -4.02 17.96
C THR A 104 -2.22 -3.52 19.39
N ASP A 105 -2.90 -2.40 19.65
CA ASP A 105 -3.03 -1.77 20.99
C ASP A 105 -1.67 -1.49 21.68
N ASN A 106 -0.61 -1.21 20.91
CA ASN A 106 0.77 -1.14 21.41
C ASN A 106 1.14 0.23 21.97
N ILE A 107 0.38 1.28 21.67
CA ILE A 107 0.62 2.65 22.16
C ILE A 107 -0.60 3.14 22.93
N PHE A 108 -0.38 3.61 24.18
CA PHE A 108 -1.44 4.21 24.98
C PHE A 108 -1.24 5.73 25.06
N ILE A 109 -2.16 6.51 24.48
CA ILE A 109 -2.11 7.97 24.49
C ILE A 109 -3.47 8.53 24.88
N LYS A 110 -3.50 9.38 25.93
CA LYS A 110 -4.70 10.11 26.37
C LYS A 110 -5.95 9.23 26.55
N GLY A 111 -5.77 8.03 27.07
CA GLY A 111 -6.89 7.10 27.34
C GLY A 111 -7.28 6.17 26.20
N ASN A 112 -6.64 6.28 25.04
CA ASN A 112 -6.88 5.43 23.87
C ASN A 112 -5.65 4.57 23.53
N PHE A 113 -5.90 3.36 23.05
CA PHE A 113 -4.89 2.50 22.47
C PHE A 113 -4.79 2.75 20.97
N TYR A 114 -3.58 2.65 20.45
CA TYR A 114 -3.26 2.81 19.02
C TYR A 114 -2.30 1.71 18.59
N ASP A 115 -2.38 1.34 17.33
CA ASP A 115 -1.48 0.35 16.75
C ASP A 115 -0.12 0.97 16.41
N GLU A 116 0.90 0.13 16.45
CA GLU A 116 2.23 0.42 15.90
C GLU A 116 2.46 -0.43 14.66
N LEU A 117 2.97 0.22 13.63
CA LEU A 117 3.26 -0.39 12.33
C LEU A 117 4.77 -0.53 12.16
N SER A 118 5.22 -1.70 11.73
CA SER A 118 6.63 -1.94 11.39
C SER A 118 6.80 -2.09 9.90
N PHE A 119 7.56 -1.17 9.31
CA PHE A 119 7.95 -1.19 7.90
C PHE A 119 9.39 -1.64 7.76
N GLY A 120 9.65 -2.56 6.84
CA GLY A 120 10.98 -3.02 6.51
C GLY A 120 11.37 -2.74 5.07
N ILE A 121 12.66 -2.51 4.83
CA ILE A 121 13.24 -2.43 3.49
C ILE A 121 14.65 -3.01 3.53
N ASN A 122 14.99 -3.88 2.57
CA ASN A 122 16.36 -4.34 2.43
C ASN A 122 17.15 -3.50 1.41
N ARG A 123 18.47 -3.65 1.41
CA ARG A 123 19.37 -2.89 0.53
C ARG A 123 19.05 -3.07 -0.95
N ASN A 124 18.66 -4.27 -1.38
CA ASN A 124 18.36 -4.53 -2.78
C ASN A 124 17.06 -3.82 -3.19
N GLU A 125 16.04 -3.86 -2.33
CA GLU A 125 14.80 -3.11 -2.51
C GLU A 125 15.05 -1.61 -2.55
N TYR A 126 15.87 -1.08 -1.64
CA TYR A 126 16.26 0.33 -1.64
C TYR A 126 16.95 0.75 -2.94
N LEU A 127 17.89 -0.05 -3.45
CA LEU A 127 18.58 0.25 -4.71
C LEU A 127 17.66 0.15 -5.93
N ASN A 128 16.58 -0.63 -5.84
CA ASN A 128 15.59 -0.82 -6.88
C ASN A 128 14.31 0.02 -6.66
N SER A 129 14.20 0.77 -5.56
CA SER A 129 13.01 1.54 -5.15
C SER A 129 12.60 2.68 -6.12
N GLY A 130 13.29 2.84 -7.23
CA GLY A 130 12.84 3.68 -8.34
C GLY A 130 11.82 3.01 -9.28
N ARG A 131 11.48 1.74 -9.07
CA ARG A 131 10.43 1.05 -9.81
C ARG A 131 9.15 1.13 -8.99
N ASN A 132 8.23 2.02 -9.39
CA ASN A 132 6.88 2.05 -8.84
C ASN A 132 6.21 0.70 -9.14
N ASN A 133 5.94 -0.09 -8.10
CA ASN A 133 5.10 -1.29 -8.23
C ASN A 133 3.61 -0.93 -8.38
N ILE A 134 3.27 0.35 -8.19
CA ILE A 134 1.92 0.85 -8.43
C ILE A 134 1.76 1.07 -9.92
N VAL A 135 0.81 0.36 -10.48
CA VAL A 135 0.47 0.44 -11.90
C VAL A 135 -0.78 1.28 -12.05
N GLU A 136 -0.77 2.15 -13.07
CA GLU A 136 -1.95 2.82 -13.58
C GLU A 136 -2.09 2.47 -15.07
N LEU A 137 -3.23 1.91 -15.42
CA LEU A 137 -3.56 1.44 -16.76
C LEU A 137 -4.71 2.29 -17.29
N ASN A 138 -4.49 2.93 -18.42
CA ASN A 138 -5.48 3.80 -19.05
C ASN A 138 -6.18 3.03 -20.18
N GLY A 139 -7.49 2.83 -20.06
CA GLY A 139 -8.37 2.35 -21.12
C GLY A 139 -8.97 3.49 -21.92
N GLU A 140 -9.96 3.17 -22.77
CA GLU A 140 -10.73 4.18 -23.52
C GLU A 140 -11.69 4.94 -22.59
N ASN A 141 -12.34 4.23 -21.68
CA ASN A 141 -13.37 4.76 -20.79
C ASN A 141 -13.04 4.62 -19.31
N VAL A 142 -12.11 3.75 -18.95
CA VAL A 142 -11.77 3.45 -17.55
C VAL A 142 -10.29 3.65 -17.28
N VAL A 143 -9.99 4.02 -16.06
CA VAL A 143 -8.63 3.98 -15.49
C VAL A 143 -8.58 2.90 -14.43
N ILE A 144 -7.54 2.08 -14.45
CA ILE A 144 -7.34 1.03 -13.46
C ILE A 144 -6.02 1.28 -12.74
N ARG A 145 -6.05 1.30 -11.42
CA ARG A 145 -4.83 1.42 -10.63
C ARG A 145 -4.86 0.51 -9.39
N ASN A 146 -3.70 0.17 -8.88
CA ASN A 146 -3.62 -0.53 -7.61
C ASN A 146 -4.26 0.32 -6.50
N PHE A 147 -4.99 -0.36 -5.61
CA PHE A 147 -5.39 0.26 -4.36
C PHE A 147 -4.19 0.51 -3.46
N THR A 148 -4.28 1.60 -2.72
CA THR A 148 -3.41 1.93 -1.61
C THR A 148 -4.23 2.02 -0.31
N PRO A 149 -3.62 2.03 0.86
CA PRO A 149 -4.35 2.23 2.11
C PRO A 149 -5.14 3.54 2.20
N ASP A 150 -4.74 4.56 1.42
CA ASP A 150 -5.43 5.86 1.36
C ASP A 150 -6.79 5.76 0.68
N ASP A 151 -7.04 4.71 -0.09
CA ASP A 151 -8.32 4.48 -0.78
C ASP A 151 -9.39 3.86 0.14
N ALA A 152 -9.10 3.68 1.43
CA ALA A 152 -9.99 2.98 2.37
C ALA A 152 -11.37 3.62 2.50
N GLN A 153 -11.44 4.96 2.51
CA GLN A 153 -12.71 5.67 2.60
C GLN A 153 -13.55 5.47 1.33
N GLU A 154 -12.94 5.57 0.17
CA GLU A 154 -13.63 5.41 -1.11
C GLU A 154 -14.10 3.97 -1.32
N LEU A 155 -13.28 2.99 -0.92
CA LEU A 155 -13.65 1.58 -0.96
C LEU A 155 -14.80 1.26 0.01
N LEU A 156 -14.80 1.85 1.21
CA LEU A 156 -15.92 1.75 2.15
C LEU A 156 -17.23 2.26 1.53
N GLU A 157 -17.18 3.44 0.92
CA GLU A 157 -18.34 4.04 0.25
C GLU A 157 -18.85 3.16 -0.91
N TYR A 158 -17.93 2.58 -1.68
CA TYR A 158 -18.26 1.60 -2.73
C TYR A 158 -19.03 0.41 -2.15
N TYR A 159 -18.55 -0.19 -1.06
CA TYR A 159 -19.22 -1.34 -0.45
C TYR A 159 -20.56 -0.99 0.21
N ILE A 160 -20.67 0.18 0.84
CA ILE A 160 -21.93 0.63 1.46
C ILE A 160 -23.02 0.82 0.38
N ARG A 161 -22.73 1.54 -0.71
CA ARG A 161 -23.73 1.81 -1.76
C ARG A 161 -24.09 0.57 -2.59
N ASN A 162 -23.22 -0.45 -2.61
CA ASN A 162 -23.45 -1.68 -3.36
C ASN A 162 -23.80 -2.88 -2.46
N LYS A 163 -24.01 -2.67 -1.17
CA LYS A 163 -24.22 -3.74 -0.18
C LYS A 163 -25.28 -4.77 -0.62
N ASP A 164 -26.45 -4.29 -1.02
CA ASP A 164 -27.55 -5.16 -1.43
C ASP A 164 -27.33 -5.82 -2.78
N HIS A 165 -26.61 -5.15 -3.68
CA HIS A 165 -26.28 -5.69 -4.96
C HIS A 165 -25.22 -6.80 -4.89
N LEU A 166 -24.15 -6.60 -4.10
CA LEU A 166 -23.02 -7.52 -4.02
C LEU A 166 -23.29 -8.75 -3.16
N LYS A 167 -24.23 -8.68 -2.20
CA LYS A 167 -24.51 -9.79 -1.27
C LYS A 167 -24.90 -11.12 -1.94
N GLU A 168 -25.40 -11.06 -3.19
CA GLU A 168 -25.75 -12.25 -3.96
C GLU A 168 -24.56 -12.94 -4.60
N PHE A 169 -23.42 -12.23 -4.72
CA PHE A 169 -22.24 -12.66 -5.48
C PHE A 169 -20.97 -12.73 -4.64
N GLU A 170 -20.96 -12.11 -3.47
CA GLU A 170 -19.82 -12.10 -2.55
C GLU A 170 -20.10 -12.91 -1.27
N PRO A 171 -19.07 -13.32 -0.53
CA PRO A 171 -19.23 -13.95 0.78
C PRO A 171 -20.06 -13.07 1.72
N VAL A 172 -20.80 -13.70 2.64
CA VAL A 172 -21.55 -12.99 3.67
C VAL A 172 -20.58 -12.14 4.51
N ARG A 173 -20.92 -10.86 4.66
CA ARG A 173 -20.15 -9.88 5.43
C ARG A 173 -20.94 -9.48 6.67
N ASP A 174 -20.29 -9.42 7.82
CA ASP A 174 -20.86 -8.83 9.02
C ASP A 174 -20.82 -7.30 8.99
N ASN A 175 -21.36 -6.65 10.02
CA ASN A 175 -21.41 -5.18 10.04
C ASN A 175 -20.02 -4.55 10.24
N SER A 176 -19.06 -5.25 10.84
CA SER A 176 -17.70 -4.75 11.05
C SER A 176 -16.95 -4.59 9.73
N PHE A 177 -17.32 -5.35 8.69
CA PHE A 177 -16.76 -5.18 7.35
C PHE A 177 -16.99 -3.78 6.77
N TYR A 178 -18.10 -3.12 7.15
CA TYR A 178 -18.51 -1.80 6.66
C TYR A 178 -18.01 -0.67 7.57
N THR A 179 -16.76 -0.76 8.04
CA THR A 179 -16.07 0.29 8.82
C THR A 179 -14.80 0.70 8.11
N TYR A 180 -14.37 1.95 8.35
CA TYR A 180 -13.13 2.49 7.78
C TYR A 180 -11.91 1.68 8.22
N GLU A 181 -11.83 1.32 9.50
CA GLU A 181 -10.73 0.56 10.08
C GLU A 181 -10.56 -0.80 9.40
N THR A 182 -11.68 -1.50 9.18
CA THR A 182 -11.65 -2.80 8.49
C THR A 182 -11.22 -2.64 7.03
N GLN A 183 -11.73 -1.65 6.29
CA GLN A 183 -11.32 -1.43 4.91
C GLN A 183 -9.86 -1.02 4.82
N LYS A 184 -9.38 -0.18 5.72
CA LYS A 184 -7.96 0.19 5.82
C LYS A 184 -7.08 -1.04 6.09
N GLY A 185 -7.48 -1.90 7.03
CA GLY A 185 -6.78 -3.16 7.31
C GLY A 185 -6.72 -4.11 6.11
N ILE A 186 -7.83 -4.24 5.37
CA ILE A 186 -7.90 -5.03 4.13
C ILE A 186 -6.95 -4.46 3.07
N LEU A 187 -6.92 -3.15 2.88
CA LEU A 187 -6.04 -2.52 1.90
C LEU A 187 -4.57 -2.60 2.30
N LEU A 188 -4.24 -2.52 3.59
CA LEU A 188 -2.89 -2.76 4.09
C LEU A 188 -2.40 -4.16 3.74
N GLU A 189 -3.23 -5.19 3.98
CA GLU A 189 -2.89 -6.57 3.63
C GLU A 189 -2.82 -6.77 2.11
N SER A 190 -3.76 -6.19 1.35
CA SER A 190 -3.71 -6.21 -0.13
C SER A 190 -2.43 -5.57 -0.67
N TYR A 191 -2.02 -4.47 -0.08
CA TYR A 191 -0.79 -3.80 -0.47
C TYR A 191 0.46 -4.65 -0.14
N ARG A 192 0.48 -5.31 1.04
CA ARG A 192 1.53 -6.27 1.38
C ARG A 192 1.60 -7.40 0.35
N GLN A 193 0.44 -7.92 -0.09
CA GLN A 193 0.37 -8.96 -1.12
C GLN A 193 0.92 -8.47 -2.47
N LEU A 194 0.65 -7.22 -2.84
CA LEU A 194 1.23 -6.60 -4.05
C LEU A 194 2.76 -6.53 -3.96
N MET A 195 3.29 -6.05 -2.82
CA MET A 195 4.74 -5.92 -2.62
C MET A 195 5.47 -7.27 -2.60
N THR A 196 4.83 -8.30 -2.09
CA THR A 196 5.39 -9.67 -2.07
C THR A 196 5.11 -10.46 -3.35
N GLY A 197 4.37 -9.89 -4.29
CA GLY A 197 4.06 -10.51 -5.58
C GLY A 197 3.06 -11.66 -5.52
N VAL A 198 2.33 -11.84 -4.41
CA VAL A 198 1.37 -12.96 -4.25
C VAL A 198 -0.08 -12.57 -4.56
N GLY A 199 -0.33 -11.28 -4.80
CA GLY A 199 -1.65 -10.75 -5.17
C GLY A 199 -1.58 -9.33 -5.70
N SER A 200 -2.63 -8.88 -6.38
CA SER A 200 -2.80 -7.50 -6.84
C SER A 200 -4.27 -7.13 -6.75
N ASP A 201 -4.58 -6.05 -6.02
CA ASP A 201 -5.93 -5.51 -5.87
C ASP A 201 -6.02 -4.16 -6.60
N LEU A 202 -6.97 -4.03 -7.50
CA LEU A 202 -7.06 -2.94 -8.47
C LEU A 202 -8.43 -2.26 -8.38
N GLY A 203 -8.43 -0.94 -8.25
CA GLY A 203 -9.62 -0.12 -8.39
C GLY A 203 -9.87 0.24 -9.86
N ILE A 204 -11.14 0.30 -10.25
CA ILE A 204 -11.61 0.68 -11.58
C ILE A 204 -12.31 2.02 -11.45
N TYR A 205 -11.86 3.01 -12.21
CA TYR A 205 -12.28 4.41 -12.07
C TYR A 205 -12.84 4.98 -13.38
N ILE A 206 -13.84 5.86 -13.23
CA ILE A 206 -14.30 6.78 -14.31
C ILE A 206 -14.37 8.18 -13.70
N ASN A 207 -13.67 9.15 -14.30
CA ASN A 207 -13.60 10.52 -13.80
C ASN A 207 -13.27 10.57 -12.29
N GLU A 208 -12.21 9.85 -11.89
CA GLU A 208 -11.73 9.73 -10.51
C GLU A 208 -12.69 9.05 -9.52
N LYS A 209 -13.88 8.64 -9.95
CA LYS A 209 -14.85 7.91 -9.12
C LYS A 209 -14.60 6.40 -9.21
N LEU A 210 -14.47 5.73 -8.08
CA LEU A 210 -14.39 4.27 -8.00
C LEU A 210 -15.74 3.66 -8.40
N ILE A 211 -15.74 2.90 -9.49
CA ILE A 211 -16.93 2.22 -10.03
C ILE A 211 -16.86 0.69 -9.92
N GLY A 212 -15.71 0.14 -9.60
CA GLY A 212 -15.53 -1.29 -9.54
C GLY A 212 -14.14 -1.66 -9.04
N LYS A 213 -13.92 -2.95 -8.92
CA LYS A 213 -12.61 -3.50 -8.53
C LYS A 213 -12.33 -4.80 -9.23
N ALA A 214 -11.05 -5.11 -9.39
CA ALA A 214 -10.55 -6.39 -9.83
C ALA A 214 -9.42 -6.84 -8.90
N LYS A 215 -9.34 -8.14 -8.61
CA LYS A 215 -8.31 -8.72 -7.76
C LYS A 215 -7.71 -9.94 -8.43
N ILE A 216 -6.38 -9.98 -8.49
CA ILE A 216 -5.63 -11.20 -8.80
C ILE A 216 -5.08 -11.71 -7.48
N SER A 217 -5.45 -12.93 -7.11
CA SER A 217 -5.03 -13.60 -5.87
C SER A 217 -4.41 -14.95 -6.15
N ASN A 218 -3.80 -15.55 -5.13
CA ASN A 218 -3.18 -16.87 -5.24
C ASN A 218 -2.23 -16.97 -6.45
N ILE A 219 -1.38 -15.97 -6.60
CA ILE A 219 -0.38 -15.96 -7.67
C ILE A 219 0.65 -17.06 -7.37
N VAL A 220 0.78 -17.99 -8.30
CA VAL A 220 1.75 -19.08 -8.24
C VAL A 220 2.70 -18.93 -9.41
N TYR A 221 3.96 -18.71 -9.10
CA TYR A 221 5.04 -18.59 -10.09
C TYR A 221 5.63 -19.93 -10.53
N GLY A 222 6.79 -19.92 -11.15
CA GLY A 222 7.47 -21.09 -11.68
C GLY A 222 6.78 -21.61 -12.93
N ILE A 223 6.54 -22.93 -12.99
CA ILE A 223 5.91 -23.56 -14.17
C ILE A 223 4.39 -23.28 -14.26
N PHE A 224 3.76 -22.90 -13.16
CA PHE A 224 2.30 -22.66 -13.13
C PHE A 224 1.92 -21.29 -13.68
N LYS A 225 2.65 -20.23 -13.33
CA LYS A 225 2.40 -18.85 -13.75
C LYS A 225 0.91 -18.51 -13.84
N SER A 226 0.18 -18.74 -12.75
CA SER A 226 -1.29 -18.64 -12.70
C SER A 226 -1.76 -17.82 -11.51
N GLY A 227 -2.96 -17.27 -11.62
CA GLY A 227 -3.63 -16.54 -10.54
C GLY A 227 -5.14 -16.68 -10.65
N ILE A 228 -5.84 -16.35 -9.56
CA ILE A 228 -7.31 -16.34 -9.50
C ILE A 228 -7.79 -14.89 -9.64
N LEU A 229 -8.66 -14.67 -10.62
CA LEU A 229 -9.28 -13.37 -10.90
C LEU A 229 -10.67 -13.30 -10.28
N GLY A 230 -10.89 -12.28 -9.46
CA GLY A 230 -12.20 -11.85 -8.97
C GLY A 230 -12.47 -10.40 -9.36
N TYR A 231 -13.72 -10.03 -9.57
CA TYR A 231 -14.10 -8.65 -9.89
C TYR A 231 -15.53 -8.35 -9.47
N SER A 232 -15.80 -7.08 -9.23
CA SER A 232 -17.15 -6.54 -9.01
C SER A 232 -17.27 -5.13 -9.58
N ILE A 233 -18.50 -4.73 -9.91
CA ILE A 233 -18.80 -3.40 -10.44
C ILE A 233 -20.02 -2.83 -9.72
N ASP A 234 -20.02 -1.52 -9.57
CA ASP A 234 -21.14 -0.76 -9.05
C ASP A 234 -22.39 -0.99 -9.94
N LYS A 235 -23.52 -1.23 -9.31
CA LYS A 235 -24.80 -1.52 -9.97
C LYS A 235 -25.17 -0.49 -11.06
N GLU A 236 -24.87 0.80 -10.82
CA GLU A 236 -25.17 1.87 -11.76
C GLU A 236 -24.34 1.81 -13.05
N TYR A 237 -23.23 1.09 -13.02
CA TYR A 237 -22.28 0.99 -14.14
C TYR A 237 -22.33 -0.36 -14.87
N GLU A 238 -23.24 -1.26 -14.46
CA GLU A 238 -23.45 -2.54 -15.14
C GLU A 238 -23.97 -2.37 -16.57
N GLY A 239 -23.66 -3.33 -17.44
CA GLY A 239 -24.18 -3.40 -18.82
C GLY A 239 -23.63 -2.37 -19.80
N LYS A 240 -22.68 -1.54 -19.37
CA LYS A 240 -22.09 -0.45 -20.19
C LYS A 240 -20.73 -0.82 -20.82
N GLY A 241 -20.28 -2.06 -20.68
CA GLY A 241 -19.02 -2.52 -21.25
C GLY A 241 -17.77 -2.26 -20.38
N TYR A 242 -17.87 -1.43 -19.35
CA TYR A 242 -16.71 -1.03 -18.52
C TYR A 242 -15.97 -2.19 -17.87
N MET A 243 -16.70 -3.18 -17.33
CA MET A 243 -16.03 -4.35 -16.73
C MET A 243 -15.30 -5.19 -17.77
N LYS A 244 -15.84 -5.33 -18.98
CA LYS A 244 -15.19 -6.08 -20.07
C LYS A 244 -13.89 -5.38 -20.52
N GLU A 245 -13.92 -4.06 -20.65
CA GLU A 245 -12.73 -3.25 -20.92
C GLU A 245 -11.70 -3.41 -19.79
N SER A 246 -12.15 -3.31 -18.54
CA SER A 246 -11.30 -3.44 -17.36
C SER A 246 -10.60 -4.80 -17.28
N ILE A 247 -11.34 -5.89 -17.50
CA ILE A 247 -10.76 -7.24 -17.44
C ILE A 247 -9.72 -7.46 -18.53
N LYS A 248 -9.92 -6.89 -19.72
CA LYS A 248 -8.92 -6.92 -20.78
C LYS A 248 -7.61 -6.26 -20.33
N LEU A 249 -7.68 -5.06 -19.76
CA LEU A 249 -6.50 -4.37 -19.21
C LEU A 249 -5.85 -5.16 -18.07
N VAL A 250 -6.63 -5.78 -17.18
CA VAL A 250 -6.13 -6.64 -16.10
C VAL A 250 -5.44 -7.88 -16.64
N MET A 251 -5.92 -8.47 -17.75
CA MET A 251 -5.26 -9.61 -18.41
C MET A 251 -3.92 -9.20 -19.02
N ASP A 252 -3.87 -8.04 -19.68
CA ASP A 252 -2.62 -7.50 -20.22
C ASP A 252 -1.62 -7.21 -19.09
N TYR A 253 -2.07 -6.62 -17.98
CA TYR A 253 -1.27 -6.43 -16.77
C TYR A 253 -0.74 -7.74 -16.19
N ALA A 254 -1.60 -8.75 -16.05
CA ALA A 254 -1.21 -10.05 -15.53
C ALA A 254 -0.12 -10.70 -16.38
N LYS A 255 -0.23 -10.60 -17.71
CA LYS A 255 0.74 -11.14 -18.64
C LYS A 255 2.06 -10.36 -18.64
N GLU A 256 1.99 -9.02 -18.73
CA GLU A 256 3.17 -8.20 -19.02
C GLU A 256 3.96 -7.81 -17.75
N TYR A 257 3.24 -7.61 -16.63
CA TYR A 257 3.86 -7.15 -15.37
C TYR A 257 4.03 -8.26 -14.35
N LEU A 258 3.06 -9.22 -14.29
CA LEU A 258 3.11 -10.32 -13.33
C LEU A 258 3.66 -11.63 -13.93
N ASP A 259 3.98 -11.65 -15.22
CA ASP A 259 4.49 -12.84 -15.94
C ASP A 259 3.57 -14.08 -15.80
N LEU A 260 2.24 -13.84 -15.76
CA LEU A 260 1.24 -14.89 -15.67
C LEU A 260 0.75 -15.28 -17.07
N HIS A 261 0.57 -16.56 -17.32
CA HIS A 261 -0.01 -17.06 -18.58
C HIS A 261 -1.43 -17.61 -18.40
N ARG A 262 -1.92 -17.71 -17.14
CA ARG A 262 -3.25 -18.23 -16.86
C ARG A 262 -3.92 -17.44 -15.72
N LEU A 263 -5.13 -16.96 -15.99
CA LEU A 263 -6.06 -16.46 -14.97
C LEU A 263 -7.27 -17.39 -14.92
N GLU A 264 -7.69 -17.74 -13.73
CA GLU A 264 -8.86 -18.56 -13.45
C GLU A 264 -9.92 -17.69 -12.77
N ALA A 265 -11.17 -17.80 -13.20
CA ALA A 265 -12.28 -17.12 -12.56
C ALA A 265 -13.44 -18.09 -12.33
N SER A 266 -14.06 -17.98 -11.14
CA SER A 266 -15.26 -18.75 -10.80
C SER A 266 -16.48 -17.86 -10.86
N VAL A 267 -17.57 -18.33 -11.46
CA VAL A 267 -18.81 -17.59 -11.59
C VAL A 267 -20.01 -18.48 -11.21
N LEU A 268 -20.98 -17.89 -10.52
CA LEU A 268 -22.24 -18.57 -10.27
C LEU A 268 -22.96 -18.88 -11.58
N LYS A 269 -23.53 -20.09 -11.69
CA LYS A 269 -24.22 -20.54 -12.90
C LYS A 269 -25.37 -19.60 -13.32
N SER A 270 -25.99 -18.94 -12.37
CA SER A 270 -27.07 -17.96 -12.58
C SER A 270 -26.58 -16.56 -12.95
N ASN A 271 -25.29 -16.24 -12.81
CA ASN A 271 -24.74 -14.91 -13.08
C ASN A 271 -24.37 -14.75 -14.55
N GLU A 272 -25.39 -14.56 -15.40
CA GLU A 272 -25.19 -14.39 -16.85
C GLU A 272 -24.36 -13.15 -17.21
N ARG A 273 -24.41 -12.08 -16.39
CA ARG A 273 -23.63 -10.87 -16.62
C ARG A 273 -22.14 -11.13 -16.47
N SER A 274 -21.76 -11.81 -15.40
CA SER A 274 -20.35 -12.18 -15.17
C SER A 274 -19.83 -13.14 -16.22
N LYS A 275 -20.66 -14.12 -16.67
CA LYS A 275 -20.30 -15.00 -17.80
C LYS A 275 -20.04 -14.22 -19.11
N GLY A 276 -20.82 -13.17 -19.34
CA GLY A 276 -20.64 -12.33 -20.55
C GLY A 276 -19.39 -11.43 -20.52
N VAL A 277 -18.77 -11.26 -19.36
CA VAL A 277 -17.48 -10.57 -19.20
C VAL A 277 -16.32 -11.53 -19.50
N LEU A 278 -16.38 -12.76 -19.00
CA LEU A 278 -15.40 -13.84 -19.19
C LEU A 278 -15.49 -14.42 -20.60
#